data_4d5c89c41d1eefba1d889b1626c7ae4b
#
_entry.id   4d5c89c41d1eefba1d889b1626c7ae4b
#
_cell.length_a   1.000
_cell.length_b   1.000
_cell.length_c   1.000
_cell.angle_alpha   90.00
_cell.angle_beta   90.00
_cell.angle_gamma   90.00
#
_symmetry.space_group_name_H-M   'P 1'
#
loop_
_entity.id
_entity.type
_entity.pdbx_description
1 polymer ?
#
loop_
_entity_poly.entity_id
_entity_poly.type
_entity_poly.pdbx_seq_one_letter_code
_entity_poly.pdbx_strand_id
1 'polypeptide(L)'
;MGGIDPWRVAPTLVTFALALVYVVVQPRTPDLAAHIFRAELFSREGFTIWNGQWYGGHHTLAYSVLSPPLVWLLGPQVTGGLASIAATAGFTELVRNHFGVHRYRWGALWFGLGSATLMATNRLPFALGVAFGLAACLALQRDRRLLAPLLGVLAAISSPVAGLFVAMGGVAYGLAARGEGVPVKRIDGAALATAGLAPPVLLTVAFTEGGYAPFPFSAYVAIPAFCALAFLVLPRGEHTLRVAVVLYVVGATAALVVNTAMGGNAVRLGALMGGPLVACALSGRIRKPVVPIVVMLAALMVWQWSAAARDIYKASSDPVAKASYFDPVREYMKLLPDQRRLEIPFTLGHWEGAEVASEVPLARGWLRQLDTGRNPIFYKGPLNELNYANWLSENAVRYVALPDAKPDKSAYQERALIESGLPYLRLRAKFEHWRIYEVTLPTPMVISSGGANIELEQLGSDQVLLRVRKPGSALVRVRWTQYWLAKGGCVERDGDWTRVTARRTGFLKLVTRFGPERVLQRGKRCNTG
;
A
#
# COMPACT_ATOMS: atom_id res chain seq x y z
N MET A 1 28.08 -38.12 11.32
CA MET A 1 27.92 -36.80 10.70
C MET A 1 26.70 -36.88 9.77
N GLY A 2 25.53 -36.42 10.21
CA GLY A 2 24.33 -36.39 9.38
C GLY A 2 24.49 -35.29 8.33
N GLY A 3 24.58 -35.68 7.05
CA GLY A 3 24.65 -34.75 5.94
C GLY A 3 23.43 -33.79 5.96
N ILE A 4 23.64 -32.54 5.60
CA ILE A 4 22.57 -31.55 5.47
C ILE A 4 21.63 -32.04 4.36
N ASP A 5 20.34 -32.23 4.68
CA ASP A 5 19.33 -32.56 3.66
C ASP A 5 19.31 -31.46 2.58
N PRO A 6 19.72 -31.72 1.34
CA PRO A 6 19.83 -30.70 0.31
C PRO A 6 18.48 -30.03 0.00
N TRP A 7 17.36 -30.71 0.19
CA TRP A 7 16.02 -30.17 0.03
C TRP A 7 15.64 -29.12 1.07
N ARG A 8 16.34 -29.10 2.21
CA ARG A 8 16.14 -28.05 3.24
C ARG A 8 16.69 -26.70 2.79
N VAL A 9 17.75 -26.72 1.98
CA VAL A 9 18.47 -25.51 1.55
C VAL A 9 18.08 -25.09 0.14
N ALA A 10 17.79 -26.04 -0.75
CA ALA A 10 17.50 -25.81 -2.16
C ALA A 10 16.40 -24.74 -2.42
N PRO A 11 15.23 -24.71 -1.74
CA PRO A 11 14.24 -23.67 -1.96
C PRO A 11 14.77 -22.26 -1.68
N THR A 12 15.54 -22.12 -0.60
CA THR A 12 16.14 -20.84 -0.21
C THR A 12 17.24 -20.42 -1.20
N LEU A 13 18.05 -21.35 -1.71
CA LEU A 13 19.05 -21.05 -2.75
C LEU A 13 18.40 -20.63 -4.07
N VAL A 14 17.29 -21.26 -4.46
CA VAL A 14 16.50 -20.84 -5.63
C VAL A 14 16.00 -19.41 -5.44
N THR A 15 15.41 -19.09 -4.28
CA THR A 15 14.96 -17.71 -3.99
C THR A 15 16.14 -16.73 -3.98
N PHE A 16 17.29 -17.12 -3.44
CA PHE A 16 18.50 -16.29 -3.46
C PHE A 16 18.95 -15.98 -4.89
N ALA A 17 19.00 -16.97 -5.76
CA ALA A 17 19.33 -16.78 -7.17
C ALA A 17 18.33 -15.83 -7.87
N LEU A 18 17.02 -16.01 -7.61
CA LEU A 18 15.98 -15.12 -8.13
C LEU A 18 16.09 -13.69 -7.56
N ALA A 19 16.52 -13.55 -6.29
CA ALA A 19 16.78 -12.24 -5.68
C ALA A 19 17.98 -11.54 -6.33
N LEU A 20 19.03 -12.27 -6.70
CA LEU A 20 20.15 -11.70 -7.47
C LEU A 20 19.67 -11.20 -8.85
N VAL A 21 18.86 -11.98 -9.56
CA VAL A 21 18.24 -11.55 -10.82
C VAL A 21 17.39 -10.29 -10.61
N TYR A 22 16.59 -10.24 -9.54
CA TYR A 22 15.77 -9.09 -9.21
C TYR A 22 16.60 -7.83 -8.92
N VAL A 23 17.74 -7.96 -8.21
CA VAL A 23 18.68 -6.84 -7.97
C VAL A 23 19.31 -6.33 -9.25
N VAL A 24 19.58 -7.21 -10.24
CA VAL A 24 20.16 -6.82 -11.54
C VAL A 24 19.11 -6.19 -12.45
N VAL A 25 17.93 -6.83 -12.57
CA VAL A 25 16.88 -6.42 -13.52
C VAL A 25 16.13 -5.17 -13.05
N GLN A 26 15.94 -4.99 -11.76
CA GLN A 26 15.27 -3.84 -11.11
C GLN A 26 13.92 -3.49 -11.77
N PRO A 27 12.95 -4.39 -11.84
CA PRO A 27 11.69 -4.15 -12.55
C PRO A 27 10.94 -2.96 -11.94
N ARG A 28 10.66 -1.94 -12.75
CA ARG A 28 9.96 -0.72 -12.32
C ARG A 28 8.44 -0.90 -12.42
N THR A 29 7.88 -1.84 -11.67
CA THR A 29 6.44 -2.10 -11.63
C THR A 29 5.69 -1.05 -10.79
N PRO A 30 4.36 -0.88 -11.00
CA PRO A 30 3.62 0.26 -10.43
C PRO A 30 3.73 0.45 -8.92
N ASP A 31 3.70 -0.64 -8.13
CA ASP A 31 3.75 -0.53 -6.66
C ASP A 31 5.08 0.07 -6.16
N LEU A 32 6.16 -0.05 -6.95
CA LEU A 32 7.48 0.47 -6.59
C LEU A 32 7.49 2.00 -6.45
N ALA A 33 6.76 2.72 -7.30
CA ALA A 33 6.70 4.18 -7.25
C ALA A 33 6.29 4.70 -5.86
N ALA A 34 5.24 4.10 -5.26
CA ALA A 34 4.80 4.49 -3.92
C ALA A 34 5.83 4.16 -2.82
N HIS A 35 6.63 3.10 -3.00
CA HIS A 35 7.65 2.73 -2.01
C HIS A 35 8.88 3.63 -2.10
N ILE A 36 9.29 4.00 -3.31
CA ILE A 36 10.38 4.99 -3.52
C ILE A 36 9.98 6.33 -2.93
N PHE A 37 8.80 6.85 -3.27
CA PHE A 37 8.31 8.11 -2.71
C PHE A 37 8.36 8.13 -1.17
N ARG A 38 7.89 7.05 -0.52
CA ARG A 38 7.89 6.97 0.94
C ARG A 38 9.28 6.83 1.54
N ALA A 39 10.19 6.13 0.88
CA ALA A 39 11.58 6.01 1.31
C ALA A 39 12.32 7.34 1.18
N GLU A 40 12.09 8.09 0.11
CA GLU A 40 12.63 9.45 -0.07
C GLU A 40 12.05 10.44 0.94
N LEU A 41 10.74 10.36 1.21
CA LEU A 41 10.12 11.15 2.27
C LEU A 41 10.77 10.84 3.63
N PHE A 42 10.98 9.55 3.94
CA PHE A 42 11.65 9.14 5.17
C PHE A 42 13.09 9.64 5.23
N SER A 43 13.84 9.62 4.12
CA SER A 43 15.23 10.11 4.09
C SER A 43 15.36 11.60 4.39
N ARG A 44 14.34 12.39 4.00
CA ARG A 44 14.33 13.86 4.18
C ARG A 44 13.78 14.29 5.54
N GLU A 45 12.71 13.65 5.99
CA GLU A 45 11.92 14.10 7.14
C GLU A 45 11.91 13.11 8.32
N GLY A 46 12.45 11.89 8.13
CA GLY A 46 12.27 10.79 9.07
C GLY A 46 10.83 10.29 9.10
N PHE A 47 10.37 9.85 10.29
CA PHE A 47 8.97 9.47 10.45
C PHE A 47 8.08 10.72 10.44
N THR A 48 7.18 10.78 9.46
CA THR A 48 6.15 11.82 9.35
C THR A 48 4.78 11.23 9.66
N ILE A 49 3.90 12.03 10.31
CA ILE A 49 2.50 11.64 10.54
C ILE A 49 1.67 11.92 9.30
N TRP A 50 1.93 13.05 8.65
CA TRP A 50 1.16 13.58 7.53
C TRP A 50 2.10 14.07 6.44
N ASN A 51 1.67 13.96 5.18
CA ASN A 51 2.41 14.43 4.01
C ASN A 51 1.49 15.20 3.07
N GLY A 52 1.89 16.42 2.71
CA GLY A 52 1.13 17.34 1.86
C GLY A 52 1.34 17.17 0.37
N GLN A 53 2.27 16.33 -0.08
CA GLN A 53 2.66 16.21 -1.48
C GLN A 53 1.64 15.41 -2.32
N TRP A 54 0.82 14.56 -1.69
CA TRP A 54 -0.29 13.85 -2.31
C TRP A 54 -1.64 14.26 -1.73
N TYR A 55 -2.69 14.37 -2.58
CA TYR A 55 -4.09 14.56 -2.19
C TYR A 55 -4.39 15.85 -1.40
N GLY A 56 -3.48 16.80 -1.39
CA GLY A 56 -3.57 17.93 -0.46
C GLY A 56 -3.28 17.57 0.99
N GLY A 57 -2.82 16.36 1.23
CA GLY A 57 -2.39 15.81 2.50
C GLY A 57 -3.00 14.46 2.83
N HIS A 58 -2.18 13.57 3.40
CA HIS A 58 -2.60 12.24 3.85
C HIS A 58 -1.69 11.75 4.98
N HIS A 59 -2.18 10.78 5.77
CA HIS A 59 -1.36 10.15 6.81
C HIS A 59 -0.46 9.06 6.22
N THR A 60 0.81 9.08 6.57
CA THR A 60 1.83 8.20 6.00
C THR A 60 1.94 6.86 6.71
N LEU A 61 1.73 6.84 8.04
CA LEU A 61 1.96 5.65 8.88
C LEU A 61 0.88 4.57 8.74
N ALA A 62 -0.30 4.92 8.24
CA ALA A 62 -1.42 3.99 8.07
C ALA A 62 -1.15 2.84 7.08
N TYR A 63 -0.17 2.98 6.19
CA TYR A 63 0.14 1.96 5.17
C TYR A 63 1.24 1.00 5.60
N SER A 64 2.37 1.49 6.07
CA SER A 64 3.50 0.69 6.58
C SER A 64 4.43 1.56 7.41
N VAL A 65 4.80 1.08 8.58
CA VAL A 65 5.77 1.76 9.46
C VAL A 65 7.20 1.30 9.18
N LEU A 66 7.40 0.00 8.92
CA LEU A 66 8.76 -0.58 8.76
C LEU A 66 9.31 -0.48 7.34
N SER A 67 8.47 -0.47 6.31
CA SER A 67 8.97 -0.50 4.93
C SER A 67 9.76 0.76 4.54
N PRO A 68 9.33 2.00 4.83
CA PRO A 68 10.07 3.19 4.41
C PRO A 68 11.51 3.24 4.92
N PRO A 69 11.81 3.06 6.24
CA PRO A 69 13.18 3.06 6.72
C PRO A 69 14.04 1.93 6.17
N LEU A 70 13.48 0.73 5.97
CA LEU A 70 14.21 -0.40 5.41
C LEU A 70 14.53 -0.20 3.92
N VAL A 71 13.58 0.33 3.16
CA VAL A 71 13.78 0.64 1.74
C VAL A 71 14.79 1.79 1.58
N TRP A 72 14.77 2.79 2.45
CA TRP A 72 15.77 3.85 2.46
C TRP A 72 17.18 3.31 2.77
N LEU A 73 17.31 2.45 3.78
CA LEU A 73 18.61 1.93 4.25
C LEU A 73 19.24 0.95 3.26
N LEU A 74 18.43 0.03 2.70
CA LEU A 74 18.93 -1.12 1.93
C LEU A 74 18.63 -1.01 0.43
N GLY A 75 17.79 -0.08 0.04
CA GLY A 75 17.21 -0.05 -1.29
C GLY A 75 16.04 -1.04 -1.45
N PRO A 76 15.14 -0.79 -2.41
CA PRO A 76 13.93 -1.59 -2.59
C PRO A 76 14.24 -3.04 -2.99
N GLN A 77 15.22 -3.27 -3.87
CA GLN A 77 15.55 -4.58 -4.39
C GLN A 77 16.16 -5.49 -3.32
N VAL A 78 17.09 -4.97 -2.53
CA VAL A 78 17.70 -5.72 -1.42
C VAL A 78 16.66 -6.01 -0.34
N THR A 79 15.82 -5.04 0.00
CA THR A 79 14.73 -5.22 0.97
C THR A 79 13.77 -6.33 0.52
N GLY A 80 13.31 -6.29 -0.73
CA GLY A 80 12.41 -7.31 -1.31
C GLY A 80 13.05 -8.69 -1.42
N GLY A 81 14.32 -8.74 -1.83
CA GLY A 81 15.11 -9.96 -1.93
C GLY A 81 15.31 -10.64 -0.57
N LEU A 82 15.78 -9.91 0.43
CA LEU A 82 15.98 -10.42 1.79
C LEU A 82 14.67 -10.90 2.43
N ALA A 83 13.59 -10.13 2.27
CA ALA A 83 12.27 -10.52 2.75
C ALA A 83 11.80 -11.84 2.11
N SER A 84 11.98 -12.00 0.80
CA SER A 84 11.59 -13.21 0.06
C SER A 84 12.45 -14.42 0.47
N ILE A 85 13.75 -14.24 0.68
CA ILE A 85 14.66 -15.29 1.16
C ILE A 85 14.26 -15.74 2.57
N ALA A 86 14.03 -14.78 3.48
CA ALA A 86 13.60 -15.07 4.85
C ALA A 86 12.23 -15.78 4.88
N ALA A 87 11.28 -15.33 4.04
CA ALA A 87 9.98 -15.96 3.89
C ALA A 87 10.10 -17.42 3.41
N THR A 88 10.95 -17.67 2.41
CA THR A 88 11.18 -19.03 1.88
C THR A 88 11.83 -19.94 2.92
N ALA A 89 12.84 -19.46 3.63
CA ALA A 89 13.48 -20.22 4.70
C ALA A 89 12.47 -20.54 5.82
N GLY A 90 11.68 -19.56 6.26
CA GLY A 90 10.62 -19.74 7.26
C GLY A 90 9.55 -20.72 6.81
N PHE A 91 9.05 -20.60 5.57
CA PHE A 91 8.06 -21.51 5.00
C PHE A 91 8.59 -22.94 4.92
N THR A 92 9.83 -23.11 4.41
CA THR A 92 10.48 -24.44 4.28
C THR A 92 10.55 -25.16 5.62
N GLU A 93 11.01 -24.51 6.67
CA GLU A 93 11.07 -25.11 8.01
C GLU A 93 9.68 -25.38 8.58
N LEU A 94 8.73 -24.44 8.40
CA LEU A 94 7.36 -24.59 8.88
C LEU A 94 6.68 -25.83 8.29
N VAL A 95 6.72 -25.97 6.95
CA VAL A 95 6.08 -27.12 6.27
C VAL A 95 6.85 -28.41 6.46
N ARG A 96 8.17 -28.38 6.62
CA ARG A 96 8.98 -29.54 6.96
C ARG A 96 8.62 -30.10 8.31
N ASN A 97 8.49 -29.24 9.33
CA ASN A 97 8.09 -29.65 10.67
C ASN A 97 6.65 -30.17 10.72
N HIS A 98 5.76 -29.62 9.86
CA HIS A 98 4.34 -29.99 9.84
C HIS A 98 4.06 -31.25 9.03
N PHE A 99 4.55 -31.32 7.79
CA PHE A 99 4.27 -32.43 6.86
C PHE A 99 5.31 -33.56 6.89
N GLY A 100 6.46 -33.34 7.54
CA GLY A 100 7.57 -34.28 7.63
C GLY A 100 8.53 -34.22 6.42
N VAL A 101 9.70 -34.89 6.56
CA VAL A 101 10.87 -34.78 5.68
C VAL A 101 10.67 -35.23 4.22
N HIS A 102 9.63 -35.99 3.91
CA HIS A 102 9.39 -36.44 2.55
C HIS A 102 8.33 -35.61 1.80
N ARG A 103 7.40 -34.99 2.55
CA ARG A 103 6.22 -34.37 1.93
C ARG A 103 6.37 -32.86 1.70
N TYR A 104 7.28 -32.17 2.39
CA TYR A 104 7.46 -30.72 2.28
C TYR A 104 8.17 -30.27 0.99
N ARG A 105 8.97 -31.13 0.37
CA ARG A 105 9.97 -30.80 -0.65
C ARG A 105 9.41 -29.99 -1.80
N TRP A 106 8.41 -30.50 -2.49
CA TRP A 106 7.81 -29.86 -3.67
C TRP A 106 7.08 -28.58 -3.34
N GLY A 107 6.38 -28.54 -2.18
CA GLY A 107 5.73 -27.33 -1.73
C GLY A 107 6.72 -26.22 -1.33
N ALA A 108 7.81 -26.58 -0.67
CA ALA A 108 8.87 -25.62 -0.32
C ALA A 108 9.58 -25.07 -1.59
N LEU A 109 9.88 -25.94 -2.56
CA LEU A 109 10.46 -25.50 -3.84
C LEU A 109 9.51 -24.60 -4.62
N TRP A 110 8.22 -24.95 -4.67
CA TRP A 110 7.20 -24.11 -5.29
C TRP A 110 7.11 -22.74 -4.61
N PHE A 111 7.13 -22.69 -3.26
CA PHE A 111 7.13 -21.41 -2.54
C PHE A 111 8.38 -20.59 -2.87
N GLY A 112 9.55 -21.23 -2.92
CA GLY A 112 10.80 -20.56 -3.29
C GLY A 112 10.74 -19.92 -4.68
N LEU A 113 10.24 -20.64 -5.68
CA LEU A 113 9.99 -20.11 -7.03
C LEU A 113 8.91 -19.01 -7.01
N GLY A 114 7.80 -19.28 -6.31
CA GLY A 114 6.65 -18.38 -6.24
C GLY A 114 6.94 -17.08 -5.50
N SER A 115 7.93 -17.04 -4.60
CA SER A 115 8.37 -15.82 -3.91
C SER A 115 8.90 -14.75 -4.88
N ALA A 116 9.36 -15.15 -6.09
CA ALA A 116 9.71 -14.21 -7.15
C ALA A 116 8.54 -13.29 -7.55
N THR A 117 7.29 -13.73 -7.37
CA THR A 117 6.12 -12.88 -7.65
C THR A 117 6.02 -11.67 -6.72
N LEU A 118 6.49 -11.79 -5.47
CA LEU A 118 6.58 -10.67 -4.52
C LEU A 118 7.61 -9.64 -4.98
N MET A 119 8.77 -10.11 -5.45
CA MET A 119 9.85 -9.27 -5.99
C MET A 119 9.41 -8.61 -7.29
N ALA A 120 8.90 -9.39 -8.24
CA ALA A 120 8.48 -8.91 -9.55
C ALA A 120 7.36 -7.86 -9.49
N THR A 121 6.44 -7.95 -8.51
CA THR A 121 5.38 -6.95 -8.30
C THR A 121 5.79 -5.83 -7.34
N ASN A 122 7.02 -5.84 -6.81
CA ASN A 122 7.53 -4.87 -5.83
C ASN A 122 6.60 -4.66 -4.61
N ARG A 123 5.95 -5.70 -4.13
CA ARG A 123 5.07 -5.65 -2.94
C ARG A 123 5.87 -5.70 -1.65
N LEU A 124 6.82 -4.78 -1.49
CA LEU A 124 7.85 -4.79 -0.43
C LEU A 124 7.28 -4.87 1.00
N PRO A 125 6.29 -4.03 1.40
CA PRO A 125 5.70 -4.13 2.73
C PRO A 125 5.04 -5.49 2.98
N PHE A 126 4.39 -6.04 1.95
CA PHE A 126 3.75 -7.35 2.06
C PHE A 126 4.77 -8.48 2.14
N ALA A 127 5.85 -8.43 1.38
CA ALA A 127 6.94 -9.41 1.46
C ALA A 127 7.59 -9.43 2.85
N LEU A 128 7.87 -8.26 3.43
CA LEU A 128 8.34 -8.13 4.83
C LEU A 128 7.33 -8.73 5.82
N GLY A 129 6.05 -8.39 5.65
CA GLY A 129 4.98 -8.92 6.48
C GLY A 129 4.83 -10.44 6.38
N VAL A 130 5.01 -11.03 5.20
CA VAL A 130 5.02 -12.49 4.99
C VAL A 130 6.21 -13.13 5.70
N ALA A 131 7.41 -12.54 5.60
CA ALA A 131 8.60 -13.06 6.26
C ALA A 131 8.43 -13.11 7.78
N PHE A 132 7.98 -12.01 8.39
CA PHE A 132 7.71 -11.95 9.83
C PHE A 132 6.53 -12.84 10.22
N GLY A 133 5.47 -12.92 9.42
CA GLY A 133 4.31 -13.77 9.69
C GLY A 133 4.66 -15.27 9.69
N LEU A 134 5.45 -15.72 8.72
CA LEU A 134 5.96 -17.10 8.69
C LEU A 134 6.92 -17.38 9.84
N ALA A 135 7.78 -16.42 10.20
CA ALA A 135 8.63 -16.53 11.37
C ALA A 135 7.81 -16.59 12.67
N ALA A 136 6.69 -15.84 12.78
CA ALA A 136 5.77 -15.93 13.91
C ALA A 136 5.11 -17.32 14.02
N CYS A 137 4.65 -17.88 12.90
CA CYS A 137 4.10 -19.23 12.87
C CYS A 137 5.17 -20.28 13.25
N LEU A 138 6.40 -20.13 12.77
CA LEU A 138 7.51 -21.00 13.12
C LEU A 138 7.90 -20.89 14.60
N ALA A 139 7.89 -19.68 15.16
CA ALA A 139 8.13 -19.44 16.58
C ALA A 139 7.07 -20.13 17.43
N LEU A 140 5.79 -20.02 17.02
CA LEU A 140 4.69 -20.71 17.68
C LEU A 140 4.84 -22.24 17.61
N GLN A 141 5.23 -22.78 16.46
CA GLN A 141 5.48 -24.21 16.27
C GLN A 141 6.64 -24.73 17.14
N ARG A 142 7.56 -23.86 17.54
CA ARG A 142 8.72 -24.14 18.42
C ARG A 142 8.48 -23.75 19.88
N ASP A 143 7.24 -23.52 20.29
CA ASP A 143 6.82 -23.10 21.64
C ASP A 143 7.48 -21.80 22.14
N ARG A 144 7.93 -20.93 21.20
CA ARG A 144 8.50 -19.61 21.53
C ARG A 144 7.37 -18.57 21.68
N ARG A 145 6.58 -18.72 22.76
CA ARG A 145 5.31 -18.01 23.00
C ARG A 145 5.40 -16.49 23.03
N LEU A 146 6.51 -15.91 23.49
CA LEU A 146 6.70 -14.46 23.48
C LEU A 146 7.20 -13.94 22.14
N LEU A 147 8.02 -14.74 21.43
CA LEU A 147 8.57 -14.35 20.14
C LEU A 147 7.51 -14.36 19.03
N ALA A 148 6.54 -15.29 19.08
CA ALA A 148 5.49 -15.39 18.07
C ALA A 148 4.63 -14.11 17.96
N PRO A 149 4.03 -13.58 19.05
CA PRO A 149 3.27 -12.32 18.95
C PRO A 149 4.15 -11.12 18.62
N LEU A 150 5.41 -11.05 19.10
CA LEU A 150 6.33 -9.99 18.70
C LEU A 150 6.54 -9.95 17.18
N LEU A 151 6.82 -11.11 16.56
CA LEU A 151 6.93 -11.23 15.10
C LEU A 151 5.59 -10.97 14.39
N GLY A 152 4.46 -11.29 15.02
CA GLY A 152 3.13 -10.94 14.53
C GLY A 152 2.91 -9.43 14.47
N VAL A 153 3.34 -8.68 15.49
CA VAL A 153 3.33 -7.21 15.48
C VAL A 153 4.22 -6.67 14.36
N LEU A 154 5.46 -7.20 14.20
CA LEU A 154 6.36 -6.79 13.11
C LEU A 154 5.74 -7.06 11.72
N ALA A 155 5.05 -8.18 11.54
CA ALA A 155 4.30 -8.46 10.31
C ALA A 155 3.20 -7.41 10.06
N ALA A 156 2.44 -7.06 11.09
CA ALA A 156 1.32 -6.13 11.02
C ALA A 156 1.76 -4.68 10.74
N ILE A 157 2.84 -4.20 11.38
CA ILE A 157 3.39 -2.85 11.12
C ILE A 157 4.22 -2.78 9.84
N SER A 158 4.65 -3.93 9.29
CA SER A 158 5.18 -3.99 7.92
C SER A 158 4.06 -3.86 6.90
N SER A 159 2.97 -4.61 7.09
CA SER A 159 1.83 -4.63 6.18
C SER A 159 0.54 -4.98 6.93
N PRO A 160 -0.46 -4.08 6.97
CA PRO A 160 -1.77 -4.38 7.55
C PRO A 160 -2.41 -5.64 6.95
N VAL A 161 -2.25 -5.86 5.64
CA VAL A 161 -2.75 -7.07 4.94
C VAL A 161 -2.09 -8.34 5.48
N ALA A 162 -0.77 -8.33 5.68
CA ALA A 162 -0.05 -9.47 6.28
C ALA A 162 -0.46 -9.67 7.75
N GLY A 163 -0.65 -8.59 8.50
CA GLY A 163 -1.16 -8.62 9.88
C GLY A 163 -2.52 -9.32 9.98
N LEU A 164 -3.46 -8.99 9.08
CA LEU A 164 -4.78 -9.64 9.03
C LEU A 164 -4.67 -11.15 8.73
N PHE A 165 -3.74 -11.57 7.87
CA PHE A 165 -3.49 -12.99 7.60
C PHE A 165 -2.85 -13.70 8.79
N VAL A 166 -1.94 -13.04 9.51
CA VAL A 166 -1.38 -13.56 10.78
C VAL A 166 -2.48 -13.70 11.83
N ALA A 167 -3.35 -12.70 11.95
CA ALA A 167 -4.49 -12.76 12.86
C ALA A 167 -5.43 -13.94 12.54
N MET A 168 -5.75 -14.12 11.25
CA MET A 168 -6.55 -15.26 10.79
C MET A 168 -5.87 -16.60 11.13
N GLY A 169 -4.55 -16.71 10.94
CA GLY A 169 -3.76 -17.89 11.32
C GLY A 169 -3.82 -18.16 12.82
N GLY A 170 -3.71 -17.12 13.66
CA GLY A 170 -3.85 -17.22 15.11
C GLY A 170 -5.24 -17.69 15.54
N VAL A 171 -6.30 -17.15 14.93
CA VAL A 171 -7.68 -17.60 15.15
C VAL A 171 -7.85 -19.07 14.74
N ALA A 172 -7.34 -19.45 13.56
CA ALA A 172 -7.42 -20.84 13.08
C ALA A 172 -6.73 -21.81 14.05
N TYR A 173 -5.54 -21.46 14.51
CA TYR A 173 -4.78 -22.25 15.47
C TYR A 173 -5.53 -22.41 16.81
N GLY A 174 -6.07 -21.32 17.36
CA GLY A 174 -6.82 -21.34 18.60
C GLY A 174 -8.15 -22.10 18.52
N LEU A 175 -8.87 -22.01 17.39
CA LEU A 175 -10.13 -22.73 17.16
C LEU A 175 -9.91 -24.24 16.98
N ALA A 176 -8.87 -24.64 16.24
CA ALA A 176 -8.51 -26.04 16.07
C ALA A 176 -8.20 -26.72 17.43
N ALA A 177 -7.54 -25.99 18.33
CA ALA A 177 -7.21 -26.46 19.67
C ALA A 177 -8.43 -26.73 20.59
N ARG A 178 -9.62 -26.20 20.26
CA ARG A 178 -10.86 -26.52 21.01
C ARG A 178 -11.23 -28.00 20.88
N GLY A 179 -11.01 -28.60 19.70
CA GLY A 179 -11.26 -30.01 19.47
C GLY A 179 -10.23 -30.93 20.15
N GLU A 180 -9.03 -30.41 20.45
CA GLU A 180 -7.93 -31.18 21.07
C GLU A 180 -7.88 -31.03 22.60
N GLY A 181 -8.69 -30.18 23.20
CA GLY A 181 -8.72 -29.97 24.65
C GLY A 181 -7.48 -29.31 25.26
N VAL A 182 -6.69 -28.57 24.46
CA VAL A 182 -5.41 -27.97 24.88
C VAL A 182 -5.56 -26.44 25.12
N PRO A 183 -5.79 -26.00 26.40
CA PRO A 183 -6.05 -24.58 26.71
C PRO A 183 -4.91 -23.63 26.29
N VAL A 184 -3.67 -24.08 26.42
CA VAL A 184 -2.46 -23.28 26.10
C VAL A 184 -2.44 -22.86 24.64
N LYS A 185 -2.77 -23.75 23.70
CA LYS A 185 -2.84 -23.41 22.27
C LYS A 185 -3.89 -22.33 21.97
N ARG A 186 -4.95 -22.22 22.77
CA ARG A 186 -5.96 -21.16 22.61
C ARG A 186 -5.41 -19.79 22.98
N ILE A 187 -4.65 -19.71 24.08
CA ILE A 187 -4.01 -18.47 24.54
C ILE A 187 -2.98 -18.01 23.51
N ASP A 188 -2.14 -18.93 23.04
CA ASP A 188 -1.11 -18.65 22.04
C ASP A 188 -1.74 -18.18 20.71
N GLY A 189 -2.83 -18.83 20.28
CA GLY A 189 -3.60 -18.42 19.10
C GLY A 189 -4.23 -17.04 19.25
N ALA A 190 -4.82 -16.75 20.43
CA ALA A 190 -5.40 -15.44 20.74
C ALA A 190 -4.32 -14.34 20.80
N ALA A 191 -3.16 -14.64 21.39
CA ALA A 191 -2.03 -13.70 21.44
C ALA A 191 -1.53 -13.35 20.03
N LEU A 192 -1.37 -14.37 19.16
CA LEU A 192 -0.96 -14.14 17.76
C LEU A 192 -2.03 -13.39 16.96
N ALA A 193 -3.31 -13.72 17.16
CA ALA A 193 -4.42 -13.03 16.50
C ALA A 193 -4.47 -11.55 16.90
N THR A 194 -4.31 -11.26 18.19
CA THR A 194 -4.25 -9.88 18.70
C THR A 194 -3.03 -9.14 18.16
N ALA A 195 -1.86 -9.77 18.12
CA ALA A 195 -0.64 -9.19 17.59
C ALA A 195 -0.76 -8.82 16.09
N GLY A 196 -1.46 -9.64 15.31
CA GLY A 196 -1.71 -9.36 13.89
C GLY A 196 -2.78 -8.29 13.66
N LEU A 197 -3.79 -8.21 14.53
CA LEU A 197 -4.96 -7.34 14.34
C LEU A 197 -4.80 -5.96 15.02
N ALA A 198 -4.26 -5.92 16.23
CA ALA A 198 -4.23 -4.68 17.02
C ALA A 198 -3.46 -3.54 16.33
N PRO A 199 -2.24 -3.73 15.76
CA PRO A 199 -1.54 -2.64 15.10
C PRO A 199 -2.31 -2.02 13.93
N PRO A 200 -2.87 -2.76 12.96
CA PRO A 200 -3.69 -2.17 11.89
C PRO A 200 -4.91 -1.42 12.42
N VAL A 201 -5.59 -1.96 13.44
CA VAL A 201 -6.75 -1.28 14.06
C VAL A 201 -6.33 0.03 14.71
N LEU A 202 -5.28 0.02 15.53
CA LEU A 202 -4.76 1.21 16.21
C LEU A 202 -4.30 2.28 15.20
N LEU A 203 -3.59 1.88 14.13
CA LEU A 203 -3.17 2.79 13.07
C LEU A 203 -4.37 3.37 12.31
N THR A 204 -5.41 2.58 12.05
CA THR A 204 -6.63 3.06 11.37
C THR A 204 -7.40 4.05 12.24
N VAL A 205 -7.49 3.81 13.54
CA VAL A 205 -8.15 4.74 14.50
C VAL A 205 -7.33 6.03 14.67
N ALA A 206 -6.01 5.92 14.79
CA ALA A 206 -5.14 7.08 14.92
C ALA A 206 -5.09 7.91 13.62
N PHE A 207 -5.01 7.26 12.47
CA PHE A 207 -4.80 7.86 11.15
C PHE A 207 -5.96 7.53 10.22
N THR A 208 -7.13 8.12 10.49
CA THR A 208 -8.35 7.87 9.71
C THR A 208 -8.23 8.49 8.32
N GLU A 209 -8.14 7.66 7.28
CA GLU A 209 -7.99 8.12 5.89
C GLU A 209 -9.22 7.83 5.01
N GLY A 210 -9.97 6.81 5.33
CA GLY A 210 -11.11 6.37 4.51
C GLY A 210 -10.69 5.70 3.20
N GLY A 211 -11.68 5.50 2.32
CA GLY A 211 -11.48 4.87 1.02
C GLY A 211 -11.49 3.34 1.04
N TYR A 212 -11.41 2.74 -0.14
CA TYR A 212 -11.48 1.28 -0.28
C TYR A 212 -10.64 0.81 -1.47
N ALA A 213 -10.12 -0.42 -1.37
CA ALA A 213 -9.49 -1.10 -2.49
C ALA A 213 -10.56 -1.84 -3.32
N PRO A 214 -10.66 -1.62 -4.64
CA PRO A 214 -11.59 -2.36 -5.48
C PRO A 214 -11.34 -3.87 -5.42
N PHE A 215 -12.42 -4.66 -5.38
CA PHE A 215 -12.35 -6.12 -5.46
C PHE A 215 -13.24 -6.63 -6.58
N PRO A 216 -12.72 -6.78 -7.82
CA PRO A 216 -13.48 -7.33 -8.92
C PRO A 216 -13.95 -8.75 -8.64
N PHE A 217 -15.21 -9.07 -8.96
CA PHE A 217 -15.77 -10.40 -8.77
C PHE A 217 -14.97 -11.48 -9.48
N SER A 218 -14.41 -11.19 -10.65
CA SER A 218 -13.53 -12.10 -11.40
C SER A 218 -12.27 -12.51 -10.64
N ALA A 219 -11.74 -11.63 -9.78
CA ALA A 219 -10.60 -11.94 -8.92
C ALA A 219 -11.02 -12.71 -7.67
N TYR A 220 -12.24 -12.44 -7.15
CA TYR A 220 -12.79 -13.13 -5.99
C TYR A 220 -13.05 -14.61 -6.25
N VAL A 221 -13.63 -14.99 -7.41
CA VAL A 221 -14.05 -16.37 -7.73
C VAL A 221 -12.93 -17.40 -7.54
N ALA A 222 -11.68 -17.02 -7.77
CA ALA A 222 -10.53 -17.90 -7.56
C ALA A 222 -10.38 -18.35 -6.09
N ILE A 223 -10.81 -17.53 -5.13
CA ILE A 223 -10.68 -17.84 -3.70
C ILE A 223 -11.61 -18.97 -3.26
N PRO A 224 -12.96 -18.89 -3.42
CA PRO A 224 -13.84 -19.99 -3.04
C PRO A 224 -13.56 -21.27 -3.84
N ALA A 225 -13.18 -21.17 -5.12
CA ALA A 225 -12.77 -22.33 -5.92
C ALA A 225 -11.53 -23.01 -5.31
N PHE A 226 -10.50 -22.24 -4.97
CA PHE A 226 -9.32 -22.73 -4.26
C PHE A 226 -9.69 -23.32 -2.89
N CYS A 227 -10.51 -22.64 -2.10
CA CYS A 227 -10.89 -23.09 -0.77
C CYS A 227 -11.66 -24.42 -0.79
N ALA A 228 -12.61 -24.57 -1.73
CA ALA A 228 -13.32 -25.82 -1.93
C ALA A 228 -12.34 -26.96 -2.27
N LEU A 229 -11.43 -26.71 -3.20
CA LEU A 229 -10.40 -27.66 -3.58
C LEU A 229 -9.47 -28.02 -2.42
N ALA A 230 -8.94 -27.02 -1.70
CA ALA A 230 -8.08 -27.21 -0.54
C ALA A 230 -8.80 -28.05 0.53
N PHE A 231 -10.09 -27.79 0.76
CA PHE A 231 -10.90 -28.54 1.71
C PHE A 231 -11.08 -30.01 1.34
N LEU A 232 -11.14 -30.32 0.05
CA LEU A 232 -11.22 -31.71 -0.47
C LEU A 232 -9.87 -32.44 -0.36
N VAL A 233 -8.76 -31.72 -0.63
CA VAL A 233 -7.40 -32.28 -0.67
C VAL A 233 -6.80 -32.44 0.73
N LEU A 234 -7.09 -31.53 1.65
CA LEU A 234 -6.56 -31.57 3.01
C LEU A 234 -7.11 -32.77 3.79
N PRO A 235 -6.25 -33.56 4.45
CA PRO A 235 -6.66 -34.63 5.33
C PRO A 235 -7.63 -34.15 6.41
N ARG A 236 -8.53 -35.06 6.85
CA ARG A 236 -9.48 -34.73 7.93
C ARG A 236 -8.80 -34.34 9.25
N GLY A 237 -7.60 -34.87 9.53
CA GLY A 237 -6.81 -34.51 10.71
C GLY A 237 -6.10 -33.15 10.66
N GLU A 238 -6.11 -32.46 9.51
CA GLU A 238 -5.51 -31.13 9.37
C GLU A 238 -6.47 -30.03 9.85
N HIS A 239 -6.83 -30.06 11.13
CA HIS A 239 -7.85 -29.19 11.70
C HIS A 239 -7.52 -27.71 11.53
N THR A 240 -6.29 -27.28 11.83
CA THR A 240 -5.86 -25.88 11.72
C THR A 240 -5.96 -25.37 10.29
N LEU A 241 -5.45 -26.13 9.30
CA LEU A 241 -5.50 -25.73 7.90
C LEU A 241 -6.95 -25.69 7.37
N ARG A 242 -7.79 -26.64 7.77
CA ARG A 242 -9.21 -26.66 7.37
C ARG A 242 -9.98 -25.47 7.94
N VAL A 243 -9.73 -25.11 9.20
CA VAL A 243 -10.31 -23.90 9.82
C VAL A 243 -9.79 -22.65 9.12
N ALA A 244 -8.48 -22.58 8.80
CA ALA A 244 -7.90 -21.46 8.08
C ALA A 244 -8.53 -21.27 6.68
N VAL A 245 -8.80 -22.36 5.95
CA VAL A 245 -9.49 -22.32 4.64
C VAL A 245 -10.90 -21.74 4.77
N VAL A 246 -11.66 -22.13 5.79
CA VAL A 246 -13.00 -21.60 6.05
C VAL A 246 -12.93 -20.12 6.41
N LEU A 247 -12.03 -19.73 7.31
CA LEU A 247 -11.85 -18.33 7.69
C LEU A 247 -11.40 -17.47 6.50
N TYR A 248 -10.59 -18.02 5.61
CA TYR A 248 -10.12 -17.31 4.44
C TYR A 248 -11.26 -17.00 3.45
N VAL A 249 -12.12 -17.97 3.13
CA VAL A 249 -13.26 -17.71 2.25
C VAL A 249 -14.26 -16.74 2.89
N VAL A 250 -14.52 -16.86 4.20
CA VAL A 250 -15.39 -15.94 4.93
C VAL A 250 -14.82 -14.52 4.93
N GLY A 251 -13.54 -14.36 5.25
CA GLY A 251 -12.86 -13.06 5.25
C GLY A 251 -12.80 -12.42 3.85
N ALA A 252 -12.55 -13.22 2.81
CA ALA A 252 -12.54 -12.73 1.43
C ALA A 252 -13.95 -12.34 0.95
N THR A 253 -14.99 -13.09 1.34
CA THR A 253 -16.38 -12.74 1.05
C THR A 253 -16.78 -11.44 1.77
N ALA A 254 -16.39 -11.29 3.03
CA ALA A 254 -16.59 -10.04 3.76
C ALA A 254 -15.89 -8.86 3.07
N ALA A 255 -14.64 -9.03 2.58
CA ALA A 255 -13.91 -8.01 1.86
C ALA A 255 -14.51 -7.68 0.47
N LEU A 256 -15.29 -8.59 -0.14
CA LEU A 256 -16.04 -8.35 -1.37
C LEU A 256 -17.29 -7.51 -1.11
N VAL A 257 -18.03 -7.85 -0.05
CA VAL A 257 -19.33 -7.23 0.27
C VAL A 257 -19.14 -5.87 0.95
N VAL A 258 -18.14 -5.76 1.82
CA VAL A 258 -17.85 -4.54 2.56
C VAL A 258 -16.70 -3.78 1.92
N ASN A 259 -16.94 -2.52 1.55
CA ASN A 259 -15.91 -1.65 1.01
C ASN A 259 -14.85 -1.32 2.07
N THR A 260 -13.71 -2.00 1.99
CA THR A 260 -12.58 -1.84 2.91
C THR A 260 -11.26 -1.65 2.17
N ALA A 261 -10.24 -1.20 2.89
CA ALA A 261 -8.88 -1.11 2.34
C ALA A 261 -8.28 -2.50 1.99
N MET A 262 -8.87 -3.59 2.50
CA MET A 262 -8.48 -4.96 2.15
C MET A 262 -8.80 -5.28 0.69
N GLY A 263 -10.07 -5.20 0.29
CA GLY A 263 -10.54 -5.43 -1.08
C GLY A 263 -9.83 -6.58 -1.79
N GLY A 264 -9.39 -6.33 -3.02
CA GLY A 264 -8.65 -7.31 -3.84
C GLY A 264 -7.31 -7.81 -3.27
N ASN A 265 -6.79 -7.18 -2.20
CA ASN A 265 -5.59 -7.68 -1.51
C ASN A 265 -5.84 -9.05 -0.84
N ALA A 266 -7.09 -9.43 -0.61
CA ALA A 266 -7.46 -10.75 -0.10
C ALA A 266 -6.93 -11.91 -0.97
N VAL A 267 -6.80 -11.70 -2.29
CA VAL A 267 -6.26 -12.70 -3.23
C VAL A 267 -4.83 -13.12 -2.89
N ARG A 268 -4.03 -12.24 -2.28
CA ARG A 268 -2.57 -12.43 -2.09
C ARG A 268 -2.23 -13.69 -1.28
N LEU A 269 -3.03 -14.03 -0.28
CA LEU A 269 -2.77 -15.20 0.56
C LEU A 269 -2.90 -16.50 -0.25
N GLY A 270 -4.05 -16.70 -0.91
CA GLY A 270 -4.30 -17.90 -1.71
C GLY A 270 -3.35 -18.03 -2.89
N ALA A 271 -3.08 -16.93 -3.61
CA ALA A 271 -2.15 -16.93 -4.72
C ALA A 271 -0.72 -17.31 -4.30
N LEU A 272 -0.24 -16.84 -3.13
CA LEU A 272 1.12 -17.13 -2.67
C LEU A 272 1.24 -18.51 -2.00
N MET A 273 0.27 -18.89 -1.14
CA MET A 273 0.37 -20.07 -0.29
C MET A 273 -0.36 -21.29 -0.85
N GLY A 274 -1.35 -21.08 -1.72
CA GLY A 274 -2.28 -22.14 -2.14
C GLY A 274 -1.59 -23.29 -2.87
N GLY A 275 -0.84 -23.01 -3.92
CA GLY A 275 -0.08 -24.01 -4.66
C GLY A 275 0.92 -24.77 -3.78
N PRO A 276 1.80 -24.08 -3.05
CA PRO A 276 2.77 -24.69 -2.14
C PRO A 276 2.14 -25.62 -1.09
N LEU A 277 1.07 -25.20 -0.40
CA LEU A 277 0.40 -26.02 0.62
C LEU A 277 -0.30 -27.24 0.02
N VAL A 278 -0.96 -27.08 -1.13
CA VAL A 278 -1.58 -28.19 -1.85
C VAL A 278 -0.52 -29.21 -2.30
N ALA A 279 0.63 -28.75 -2.80
CA ALA A 279 1.74 -29.63 -3.18
C ALA A 279 2.27 -30.43 -1.98
N CYS A 280 2.42 -29.80 -0.79
CA CYS A 280 2.77 -30.53 0.43
C CYS A 280 1.71 -31.57 0.81
N ALA A 281 0.43 -31.22 0.77
CA ALA A 281 -0.68 -32.09 1.17
C ALA A 281 -0.83 -33.31 0.26
N LEU A 282 -0.57 -33.14 -1.05
CA LEU A 282 -0.66 -34.21 -2.06
C LEU A 282 0.60 -35.07 -2.15
N SER A 283 1.76 -34.57 -1.74
CA SER A 283 3.02 -35.30 -1.83
C SER A 283 2.94 -36.64 -1.11
N GLY A 284 3.32 -37.73 -1.83
CA GLY A 284 3.23 -39.08 -1.33
C GLY A 284 1.82 -39.71 -1.30
N ARG A 285 0.78 -38.98 -1.79
CA ARG A 285 -0.62 -39.45 -1.82
C ARG A 285 -1.22 -39.54 -3.21
N ILE A 286 -0.47 -39.17 -4.24
CA ILE A 286 -0.97 -39.15 -5.61
C ILE A 286 -1.27 -40.60 -6.04
N ARG A 287 -2.56 -40.93 -6.13
CA ARG A 287 -3.11 -42.11 -6.79
C ARG A 287 -3.86 -41.60 -8.03
N LYS A 288 -3.94 -42.44 -9.09
CA LYS A 288 -4.72 -42.08 -10.29
C LYS A 288 -6.12 -41.55 -9.89
N PRO A 289 -6.69 -40.53 -10.56
CA PRO A 289 -6.27 -39.96 -11.86
C PRO A 289 -5.25 -38.82 -11.72
N VAL A 290 -4.19 -38.85 -12.53
CA VAL A 290 -3.11 -37.84 -12.50
C VAL A 290 -3.51 -36.55 -13.22
N VAL A 291 -4.29 -36.65 -14.31
CA VAL A 291 -4.66 -35.49 -15.16
C VAL A 291 -5.35 -34.37 -14.40
N PRO A 292 -6.43 -34.57 -13.61
CA PRO A 292 -7.07 -33.48 -12.89
C PRO A 292 -6.15 -32.83 -11.83
N ILE A 293 -5.23 -33.59 -11.25
CA ILE A 293 -4.23 -33.05 -10.32
C ILE A 293 -3.27 -32.11 -11.04
N VAL A 294 -2.76 -32.51 -12.21
CA VAL A 294 -1.86 -31.67 -13.03
C VAL A 294 -2.57 -30.38 -13.47
N VAL A 295 -3.80 -30.48 -13.97
CA VAL A 295 -4.61 -29.30 -14.35
C VAL A 295 -4.80 -28.35 -13.18
N MET A 296 -5.12 -28.88 -12.01
CA MET A 296 -5.27 -28.10 -10.79
C MET A 296 -3.98 -27.37 -10.40
N LEU A 297 -2.84 -28.08 -10.37
CA LEU A 297 -1.55 -27.47 -10.02
C LEU A 297 -1.15 -26.40 -11.04
N ALA A 298 -1.43 -26.63 -12.33
CA ALA A 298 -1.22 -25.65 -13.39
C ALA A 298 -2.11 -24.39 -13.18
N ALA A 299 -3.38 -24.56 -12.82
CA ALA A 299 -4.28 -23.44 -12.52
C ALA A 299 -3.79 -22.61 -11.33
N LEU A 300 -3.30 -23.25 -10.26
CA LEU A 300 -2.71 -22.56 -9.11
C LEU A 300 -1.42 -21.82 -9.48
N MET A 301 -0.60 -22.39 -10.37
CA MET A 301 0.59 -21.71 -10.89
C MET A 301 0.22 -20.47 -11.70
N VAL A 302 -0.75 -20.57 -12.61
CA VAL A 302 -1.26 -19.43 -13.38
C VAL A 302 -1.83 -18.36 -12.43
N TRP A 303 -2.60 -18.74 -11.43
CA TRP A 303 -3.14 -17.80 -10.44
C TRP A 303 -2.03 -17.05 -9.72
N GLN A 304 -1.00 -17.75 -9.24
CA GLN A 304 0.14 -17.16 -8.54
C GLN A 304 0.92 -16.17 -9.42
N TRP A 305 1.19 -16.52 -10.67
CA TRP A 305 2.07 -15.74 -11.54
C TRP A 305 1.37 -14.67 -12.36
N SER A 306 0.04 -14.71 -12.48
CA SER A 306 -0.75 -13.82 -13.35
C SER A 306 -0.55 -12.33 -13.04
N ALA A 307 -0.45 -11.96 -11.75
CA ALA A 307 -0.22 -10.57 -11.35
C ALA A 307 1.20 -10.11 -11.72
N ALA A 308 2.22 -10.93 -11.43
CA ALA A 308 3.61 -10.63 -11.74
C ALA A 308 3.84 -10.49 -13.25
N ALA A 309 3.33 -11.42 -14.05
CA ALA A 309 3.44 -11.37 -15.50
C ALA A 309 2.81 -10.09 -16.08
N ARG A 310 1.62 -9.73 -15.60
CA ARG A 310 0.94 -8.49 -16.01
C ARG A 310 1.71 -7.23 -15.62
N ASP A 311 2.23 -7.16 -14.40
CA ASP A 311 2.92 -5.98 -13.90
C ASP A 311 4.31 -5.81 -14.57
N ILE A 312 5.02 -6.91 -14.83
CA ILE A 312 6.26 -6.90 -15.63
C ILE A 312 5.97 -6.45 -17.07
N TYR A 313 4.93 -7.02 -17.72
CA TYR A 313 4.55 -6.60 -19.08
C TYR A 313 4.25 -5.11 -19.16
N LYS A 314 3.49 -4.57 -18.20
CA LYS A 314 3.23 -3.13 -18.12
C LYS A 314 4.53 -2.34 -17.99
N ALA A 315 5.40 -2.72 -17.04
CA ALA A 315 6.64 -2.00 -16.79
C ALA A 315 7.63 -2.03 -17.97
N SER A 316 7.69 -3.13 -18.72
CA SER A 316 8.62 -3.28 -19.85
C SER A 316 8.25 -2.44 -21.07
N SER A 317 6.97 -2.10 -21.24
CA SER A 317 6.43 -1.38 -22.39
C SER A 317 6.07 0.08 -22.09
N ASP A 318 6.21 0.55 -20.84
CA ASP A 318 5.76 1.86 -20.41
C ASP A 318 6.94 2.87 -20.37
N PRO A 319 6.92 3.94 -21.18
CA PRO A 319 7.97 4.97 -21.19
C PRO A 319 8.12 5.67 -19.83
N VAL A 320 7.05 5.74 -19.01
CA VAL A 320 7.08 6.32 -17.66
C VAL A 320 7.94 5.54 -16.66
N ALA A 321 8.38 4.35 -17.02
CA ALA A 321 9.36 3.61 -16.23
C ALA A 321 10.75 4.28 -16.23
N LYS A 322 10.99 5.26 -17.10
CA LYS A 322 12.23 6.06 -17.13
C LYS A 322 12.02 7.37 -16.39
N ALA A 323 12.88 7.68 -15.41
CA ALA A 323 12.80 8.93 -14.65
C ALA A 323 12.89 10.18 -15.55
N SER A 324 13.74 10.11 -16.60
CA SER A 324 13.91 11.20 -17.58
C SER A 324 12.63 11.58 -18.35
N TYR A 325 11.62 10.68 -18.40
CA TYR A 325 10.33 11.02 -18.99
C TYR A 325 9.66 12.20 -18.28
N PHE A 326 9.91 12.39 -16.98
CA PHE A 326 9.32 13.45 -16.16
C PHE A 326 10.16 14.72 -16.07
N ASP A 327 11.40 14.73 -16.57
CA ASP A 327 12.29 15.90 -16.49
C ASP A 327 11.67 17.18 -17.07
N PRO A 328 11.02 17.17 -18.26
CA PRO A 328 10.43 18.39 -18.81
C PRO A 328 9.36 19.02 -17.92
N VAL A 329 8.55 18.19 -17.23
CA VAL A 329 7.53 18.69 -16.29
C VAL A 329 8.19 19.27 -15.05
N ARG A 330 9.17 18.58 -14.46
CA ARG A 330 9.86 19.01 -13.25
C ARG A 330 10.60 20.34 -13.50
N GLU A 331 11.35 20.43 -14.60
CA GLU A 331 12.09 21.64 -14.97
C GLU A 331 11.15 22.82 -15.23
N TYR A 332 10.06 22.59 -16.00
CA TYR A 332 9.08 23.65 -16.25
C TYR A 332 8.43 24.13 -14.95
N MET A 333 8.03 23.23 -14.06
CA MET A 333 7.38 23.61 -12.79
C MET A 333 8.32 24.37 -11.84
N LYS A 334 9.64 24.13 -11.89
CA LYS A 334 10.65 24.89 -11.13
C LYS A 334 10.77 26.34 -11.58
N LEU A 335 10.49 26.63 -12.84
CA LEU A 335 10.52 27.99 -13.37
C LEU A 335 9.32 28.84 -12.94
N LEU A 336 8.26 28.20 -12.41
CA LEU A 336 7.05 28.90 -12.02
C LEU A 336 7.17 29.44 -10.59
N PRO A 337 6.83 30.70 -10.33
CA PRO A 337 7.08 31.36 -9.04
C PRO A 337 6.19 30.87 -7.90
N ASP A 338 5.12 30.17 -8.23
CA ASP A 338 4.08 29.83 -7.26
C ASP A 338 4.09 28.35 -6.87
N GLN A 339 4.06 28.09 -5.56
CA GLN A 339 3.84 26.75 -5.02
C GLN A 339 2.36 26.38 -5.14
N ARG A 340 1.99 25.62 -6.15
CA ARG A 340 0.60 25.26 -6.48
C ARG A 340 0.49 23.78 -6.78
N ARG A 341 -0.74 23.26 -6.68
CA ARG A 341 -1.00 21.86 -6.94
C ARG A 341 -1.06 21.58 -8.43
N LEU A 342 -0.40 20.50 -8.82
CA LEU A 342 -0.38 19.97 -10.18
C LEU A 342 -1.30 18.74 -10.24
N GLU A 343 -2.11 18.63 -11.29
CA GLU A 343 -2.75 17.38 -11.66
C GLU A 343 -1.99 16.72 -12.81
N ILE A 344 -1.79 15.42 -12.69
CA ILE A 344 -1.30 14.54 -13.74
C ILE A 344 -2.29 13.38 -13.85
N PRO A 345 -3.03 13.26 -14.98
CA PRO A 345 -3.86 12.08 -15.21
C PRO A 345 -3.02 10.80 -15.06
N PHE A 346 -3.44 9.89 -14.20
CA PHE A 346 -2.63 8.74 -13.83
C PHE A 346 -2.10 7.98 -15.02
N THR A 347 -0.79 7.81 -15.09
CA THR A 347 -0.13 6.91 -16.03
C THR A 347 -0.33 5.45 -15.61
N LEU A 348 -0.11 4.51 -16.52
CA LEU A 348 -0.25 3.08 -16.22
C LEU A 348 0.72 2.61 -15.12
N GLY A 349 1.91 3.21 -15.06
CA GLY A 349 2.98 2.89 -14.11
C GLY A 349 2.93 3.70 -12.81
N HIS A 350 2.13 4.78 -12.74
CA HIS A 350 2.00 5.68 -11.58
C HIS A 350 3.31 6.33 -11.09
N TRP A 351 4.30 6.45 -11.99
CA TRP A 351 5.60 7.00 -11.63
C TRP A 351 5.58 8.52 -11.37
N GLU A 352 4.55 9.24 -11.85
CA GLU A 352 4.28 10.63 -11.48
C GLU A 352 4.23 10.82 -9.96
N GLY A 353 3.70 9.82 -9.24
CA GLY A 353 3.61 9.82 -7.78
C GLY A 353 4.96 9.78 -7.05
N ALA A 354 6.03 9.34 -7.71
CA ALA A 354 7.39 9.39 -7.18
C ALA A 354 8.21 10.51 -7.81
N GLU A 355 8.33 10.49 -9.13
CA GLU A 355 9.29 11.33 -9.87
C GLU A 355 8.93 12.83 -9.82
N VAL A 356 7.64 13.19 -9.70
CA VAL A 356 7.18 14.57 -9.65
C VAL A 356 6.78 15.02 -8.25
N ALA A 357 6.12 14.15 -7.49
CA ALA A 357 5.53 14.52 -6.22
C ALA A 357 6.54 14.95 -5.15
N SER A 358 7.79 14.51 -5.26
CA SER A 358 8.86 14.92 -4.34
C SER A 358 9.19 16.43 -4.43
N GLU A 359 8.96 17.04 -5.60
CA GLU A 359 9.27 18.44 -5.89
C GLU A 359 7.99 19.30 -5.99
N VAL A 360 6.91 18.76 -6.56
CA VAL A 360 5.66 19.47 -6.83
C VAL A 360 4.48 18.75 -6.20
N PRO A 361 3.68 19.41 -5.35
CA PRO A 361 2.50 18.77 -4.76
C PRO A 361 1.48 18.37 -5.83
N LEU A 362 1.08 17.10 -5.82
CA LEU A 362 0.07 16.56 -6.73
C LEU A 362 -1.33 16.58 -6.11
N ALA A 363 -2.34 16.85 -6.93
CA ALA A 363 -3.75 16.77 -6.53
C ALA A 363 -4.16 15.33 -6.22
N ARG A 364 -3.59 14.38 -6.94
CA ARG A 364 -3.72 12.93 -6.70
C ARG A 364 -2.37 12.31 -6.38
N GLY A 365 -2.37 11.10 -5.81
CA GLY A 365 -1.14 10.35 -5.47
C GLY A 365 -1.36 8.85 -5.60
N TRP A 366 -0.29 8.05 -5.42
CA TRP A 366 -0.37 6.62 -5.68
C TRP A 366 -0.77 5.81 -4.43
N LEU A 367 -2.05 5.92 -4.04
CA LEU A 367 -2.73 5.06 -3.07
C LEU A 367 -4.15 4.77 -3.54
N ARG A 368 -4.36 3.67 -4.28
CA ARG A 368 -5.66 3.35 -4.89
C ARG A 368 -6.84 3.44 -3.92
N GLN A 369 -6.69 2.87 -2.72
CA GLN A 369 -7.77 2.88 -1.73
C GLN A 369 -8.11 4.29 -1.23
N LEU A 370 -7.13 5.17 -1.14
CA LEU A 370 -7.34 6.55 -0.75
C LEU A 370 -7.93 7.37 -1.90
N ASP A 371 -7.44 7.16 -3.11
CA ASP A 371 -7.90 7.84 -4.31
C ASP A 371 -9.38 7.55 -4.61
N THR A 372 -9.83 6.30 -4.46
CA THR A 372 -11.24 5.93 -4.63
C THR A 372 -12.18 6.64 -3.65
N GLY A 373 -11.69 6.94 -2.44
CA GLY A 373 -12.45 7.64 -1.42
C GLY A 373 -12.47 9.15 -1.62
N ARG A 374 -11.33 9.75 -1.95
CA ARG A 374 -11.17 11.21 -2.05
C ARG A 374 -11.55 11.77 -3.41
N ASN A 375 -11.38 10.97 -4.46
CA ASN A 375 -11.58 11.38 -5.85
C ASN A 375 -12.58 10.47 -6.57
N PRO A 376 -13.80 10.28 -6.03
CA PRO A 376 -14.80 9.35 -6.57
C PRO A 376 -15.22 9.69 -7.99
N ILE A 377 -15.07 10.93 -8.46
CA ILE A 377 -15.41 11.36 -9.82
C ILE A 377 -14.67 10.58 -10.92
N PHE A 378 -13.46 10.04 -10.62
CA PHE A 378 -12.68 9.24 -11.56
C PHE A 378 -13.04 7.74 -11.55
N TYR A 379 -13.94 7.33 -10.64
CA TYR A 379 -14.31 5.93 -10.42
C TYR A 379 -15.80 5.65 -10.56
N LYS A 380 -16.65 6.67 -10.36
CA LYS A 380 -18.11 6.52 -10.30
C LYS A 380 -18.80 7.49 -11.26
N GLY A 381 -19.49 6.93 -12.23
CA GLY A 381 -20.23 7.72 -13.21
C GLY A 381 -19.37 8.38 -14.29
N PRO A 382 -19.99 9.19 -15.16
CA PRO A 382 -19.28 9.90 -16.23
C PRO A 382 -18.55 11.13 -15.68
N LEU A 383 -17.29 11.29 -16.10
CA LEU A 383 -16.55 12.52 -15.91
C LEU A 383 -16.96 13.51 -17.01
N ASN A 384 -17.39 14.71 -16.63
CA ASN A 384 -17.77 15.77 -17.54
C ASN A 384 -17.08 17.09 -17.21
N GLU A 385 -17.25 18.07 -18.12
CA GLU A 385 -16.62 19.38 -18.03
C GLU A 385 -16.88 20.07 -16.68
N LEU A 386 -18.12 20.08 -16.21
CA LEU A 386 -18.52 20.78 -14.98
C LEU A 386 -17.96 20.11 -13.72
N ASN A 387 -18.12 18.78 -13.59
CA ASN A 387 -17.63 18.11 -12.38
C ASN A 387 -16.10 18.09 -12.30
N TYR A 388 -15.41 18.08 -13.45
CA TYR A 388 -13.95 18.18 -13.47
C TYR A 388 -13.49 19.61 -13.13
N ALA A 389 -14.14 20.66 -13.64
CA ALA A 389 -13.85 22.04 -13.26
C ALA A 389 -14.02 22.26 -11.74
N ASN A 390 -15.11 21.76 -11.17
CA ASN A 390 -15.37 21.83 -9.74
C ASN A 390 -14.28 21.09 -8.93
N TRP A 391 -13.89 19.91 -9.38
CA TRP A 391 -12.83 19.13 -8.72
C TRP A 391 -11.46 19.85 -8.76
N LEU A 392 -11.08 20.43 -9.91
CA LEU A 392 -9.87 21.25 -10.04
C LEU A 392 -9.89 22.44 -9.06
N SER A 393 -11.03 23.13 -8.99
CA SER A 393 -11.24 24.26 -8.08
C SER A 393 -11.16 23.84 -6.60
N GLU A 394 -11.85 22.78 -6.21
CA GLU A 394 -11.84 22.27 -4.82
C GLU A 394 -10.45 21.85 -4.36
N ASN A 395 -9.66 21.25 -5.26
CA ASN A 395 -8.31 20.84 -4.96
C ASN A 395 -7.26 21.93 -5.18
N ALA A 396 -7.67 23.18 -5.51
CA ALA A 396 -6.78 24.29 -5.81
C ALA A 396 -5.70 23.92 -6.86
N VAL A 397 -6.10 23.19 -7.91
CA VAL A 397 -5.21 22.83 -9.02
C VAL A 397 -4.96 24.05 -9.89
N ARG A 398 -3.69 24.32 -10.13
CA ARG A 398 -3.27 25.43 -11.03
C ARG A 398 -2.88 24.94 -12.40
N TYR A 399 -2.23 23.80 -12.45
CA TYR A 399 -1.71 23.24 -13.68
C TYR A 399 -2.17 21.81 -13.86
N VAL A 400 -2.40 21.42 -15.13
CA VAL A 400 -2.68 20.04 -15.54
C VAL A 400 -1.61 19.65 -16.54
N ALA A 401 -0.80 18.64 -16.22
CA ALA A 401 0.21 18.11 -17.13
C ALA A 401 -0.27 16.78 -17.71
N LEU A 402 -0.61 16.79 -18.99
CA LEU A 402 -1.12 15.65 -19.73
C LEU A 402 0.02 14.89 -20.40
N PRO A 403 0.31 13.63 -19.99
CA PRO A 403 1.29 12.78 -20.66
C PRO A 403 0.73 12.14 -21.93
N ASP A 404 1.60 11.77 -22.87
CA ASP A 404 1.25 10.94 -24.02
C ASP A 404 1.23 9.45 -23.69
N ALA A 405 1.84 9.05 -22.56
CA ALA A 405 1.88 7.67 -22.08
C ALA A 405 0.49 7.07 -21.85
N LYS A 406 0.40 5.75 -21.87
CA LYS A 406 -0.85 5.02 -21.65
C LYS A 406 -1.43 5.32 -20.26
N PRO A 407 -2.69 5.77 -20.15
CA PRO A 407 -3.30 6.08 -18.87
C PRO A 407 -3.72 4.81 -18.09
N ASP A 408 -3.78 4.95 -16.77
CA ASP A 408 -4.52 4.01 -15.91
C ASP A 408 -6.03 4.05 -16.22
N LYS A 409 -6.74 2.99 -15.86
CA LYS A 409 -8.20 2.92 -16.09
C LYS A 409 -8.97 4.09 -15.50
N SER A 410 -8.55 4.61 -14.34
CA SER A 410 -9.19 5.75 -13.69
C SER A 410 -8.90 7.10 -14.35
N ALA A 411 -8.00 7.15 -15.31
CA ALA A 411 -7.61 8.37 -16.03
C ALA A 411 -8.06 8.39 -17.50
N TYR A 412 -8.71 7.33 -18.01
CA TYR A 412 -9.19 7.34 -19.41
C TYR A 412 -10.17 8.46 -19.70
N GLN A 413 -11.18 8.65 -18.85
CA GLN A 413 -12.18 9.70 -19.04
C GLN A 413 -11.56 11.09 -18.88
N GLU A 414 -10.67 11.26 -17.92
CA GLU A 414 -9.96 12.51 -17.68
C GLU A 414 -9.12 12.91 -18.89
N ARG A 415 -8.30 11.98 -19.41
CA ARG A 415 -7.50 12.20 -20.60
C ARG A 415 -8.36 12.60 -21.80
N ALA A 416 -9.42 11.84 -22.10
CA ALA A 416 -10.32 12.12 -23.20
C ALA A 416 -10.99 13.50 -23.06
N LEU A 417 -11.38 13.87 -21.83
CA LEU A 417 -11.98 15.17 -21.54
C LEU A 417 -10.99 16.33 -21.76
N ILE A 418 -9.74 16.20 -21.32
CA ILE A 418 -8.70 17.21 -21.55
C ILE A 418 -8.41 17.34 -23.05
N GLU A 419 -8.33 16.23 -23.78
CA GLU A 419 -8.05 16.19 -25.22
C GLU A 419 -9.19 16.74 -26.07
N SER A 420 -10.45 16.75 -25.58
CA SER A 420 -11.57 17.38 -26.27
C SER A 420 -11.52 18.91 -26.29
N GLY A 421 -10.64 19.52 -25.49
CA GLY A 421 -10.49 20.95 -25.38
C GLY A 421 -11.45 21.58 -24.38
N LEU A 422 -10.98 21.87 -23.17
CA LEU A 422 -11.76 22.47 -22.10
C LEU A 422 -11.56 23.99 -22.07
N PRO A 423 -12.63 24.82 -22.00
CA PRO A 423 -12.53 26.27 -22.11
C PRO A 423 -11.74 26.92 -20.96
N TYR A 424 -11.65 26.23 -19.84
CA TYR A 424 -10.91 26.68 -18.65
C TYR A 424 -9.48 26.12 -18.56
N LEU A 425 -8.99 25.37 -19.57
CA LEU A 425 -7.62 24.88 -19.68
C LEU A 425 -6.90 25.57 -20.85
N ARG A 426 -5.92 26.42 -20.55
CA ARG A 426 -5.11 27.10 -21.55
C ARG A 426 -3.75 26.41 -21.70
N LEU A 427 -3.41 25.93 -22.88
CA LEU A 427 -2.09 25.35 -23.15
C LEU A 427 -1.00 26.39 -22.88
N ARG A 428 -0.03 26.05 -22.03
CA ARG A 428 1.10 26.89 -21.64
C ARG A 428 2.42 26.45 -22.23
N ALA A 429 2.62 25.12 -22.25
CA ALA A 429 3.84 24.52 -22.79
C ALA A 429 3.53 23.18 -23.45
N LYS A 430 4.32 22.86 -24.47
CA LYS A 430 4.29 21.56 -25.15
C LYS A 430 5.72 21.04 -25.27
N PHE A 431 5.93 19.83 -24.80
CA PHE A 431 7.18 19.08 -24.92
C PHE A 431 6.92 17.80 -25.71
N GLU A 432 7.94 17.01 -26.00
CA GLU A 432 7.84 15.79 -26.78
C GLU A 432 6.74 14.85 -26.25
N HIS A 433 6.70 14.66 -24.94
CA HIS A 433 5.78 13.73 -24.28
C HIS A 433 4.71 14.41 -23.41
N TRP A 434 4.70 15.75 -23.33
CA TRP A 434 3.87 16.47 -22.37
C TRP A 434 3.17 17.67 -22.93
N ARG A 435 1.90 17.88 -22.52
CA ARG A 435 1.16 19.12 -22.72
C ARG A 435 0.81 19.70 -21.35
N ILE A 436 1.27 20.91 -21.04
CA ILE A 436 1.01 21.55 -19.76
C ILE A 436 -0.02 22.64 -19.96
N TYR A 437 -1.14 22.50 -19.25
CA TYR A 437 -2.24 23.45 -19.26
C TYR A 437 -2.28 24.23 -17.96
N GLU A 438 -2.64 25.50 -18.04
CA GLU A 438 -2.98 26.34 -16.90
C GLU A 438 -4.49 26.45 -16.78
N VAL A 439 -5.02 26.31 -15.56
CA VAL A 439 -6.41 26.61 -15.24
C VAL A 439 -6.61 28.14 -15.28
N THR A 440 -7.55 28.63 -16.09
CA THR A 440 -7.70 30.07 -16.38
C THR A 440 -8.14 30.90 -15.18
N LEU A 441 -8.98 30.34 -14.28
CA LEU A 441 -9.44 30.95 -13.03
C LEU A 441 -9.17 30.01 -11.86
N PRO A 442 -7.90 29.82 -11.47
CA PRO A 442 -7.56 28.85 -10.46
C PRO A 442 -7.97 29.34 -9.08
N THR A 443 -8.54 28.43 -8.29
CA THR A 443 -8.80 28.69 -6.87
C THR A 443 -7.47 28.81 -6.12
N PRO A 444 -7.25 29.86 -5.32
CA PRO A 444 -6.02 29.98 -4.54
C PRO A 444 -5.96 28.92 -3.42
N MET A 445 -4.74 28.55 -3.04
CA MET A 445 -4.50 27.62 -1.93
C MET A 445 -4.97 28.17 -0.58
N VAL A 446 -5.00 29.49 -0.43
CA VAL A 446 -5.43 30.19 0.78
C VAL A 446 -6.51 31.21 0.40
N ILE A 447 -7.68 31.09 1.04
CA ILE A 447 -8.82 31.99 0.82
C ILE A 447 -9.09 32.71 2.14
N SER A 448 -8.68 33.96 2.22
CA SER A 448 -8.92 34.85 3.38
C SER A 448 -10.38 35.25 3.46
N SER A 449 -10.91 35.42 4.69
CA SER A 449 -12.28 35.82 4.96
C SER A 449 -12.34 37.01 5.95
N GLY A 450 -13.45 37.74 5.95
CA GLY A 450 -13.67 38.82 6.93
C GLY A 450 -12.65 39.97 6.83
N GLY A 451 -12.11 40.26 5.65
CA GLY A 451 -11.11 41.31 5.44
C GLY A 451 -9.70 40.96 5.94
N ALA A 452 -9.45 39.71 6.31
CA ALA A 452 -8.09 39.19 6.56
C ALA A 452 -7.25 39.23 5.28
N ASN A 453 -5.92 39.25 5.44
CA ASN A 453 -4.99 39.03 4.36
C ASN A 453 -3.92 38.02 4.83
N ILE A 454 -4.09 36.75 4.41
CA ILE A 454 -3.24 35.63 4.74
C ILE A 454 -2.86 34.96 3.43
N GLU A 455 -1.55 34.82 3.20
CA GLU A 455 -0.98 34.30 1.97
C GLU A 455 -0.18 33.01 2.25
N LEU A 456 -0.10 32.11 1.27
CA LEU A 456 0.80 30.97 1.35
C LEU A 456 2.23 31.42 1.11
N GLU A 457 3.10 31.21 2.08
CA GLU A 457 4.53 31.48 1.93
C GLU A 457 5.29 30.22 1.48
N GLN A 458 4.99 29.08 2.12
CA GLN A 458 5.64 27.81 1.81
C GLN A 458 4.71 26.63 2.11
N LEU A 459 4.65 25.68 1.18
CA LEU A 459 4.02 24.38 1.36
C LEU A 459 5.12 23.31 1.41
N GLY A 460 5.38 22.78 2.60
CA GLY A 460 6.33 21.67 2.81
C GLY A 460 5.63 20.31 2.86
N SER A 461 6.41 19.27 3.04
CA SER A 461 5.93 17.88 3.14
C SER A 461 5.06 17.66 4.39
N ASP A 462 5.45 18.20 5.55
CA ASP A 462 4.79 18.03 6.86
C ASP A 462 4.41 19.35 7.53
N GLN A 463 4.55 20.46 6.80
CA GLN A 463 4.34 21.82 7.34
C GLN A 463 3.75 22.77 6.29
N VAL A 464 3.07 23.81 6.77
CA VAL A 464 2.58 24.93 5.96
C VAL A 464 2.98 26.23 6.64
N LEU A 465 3.64 27.13 5.93
CA LEU A 465 3.98 28.46 6.39
C LEU A 465 3.09 29.48 5.68
N LEU A 466 2.41 30.29 6.47
CA LEU A 466 1.50 31.36 6.02
C LEU A 466 2.05 32.71 6.47
N ARG A 467 1.98 33.69 5.59
CA ARG A 467 2.27 35.11 5.90
C ARG A 467 0.96 35.83 6.22
N VAL A 468 0.85 36.36 7.40
CA VAL A 468 -0.32 37.14 7.88
C VAL A 468 -0.02 38.63 7.74
N ARG A 469 -0.55 39.25 6.70
CA ARG A 469 -0.45 40.72 6.50
C ARG A 469 -1.52 41.47 7.26
N LYS A 470 -2.73 40.89 7.35
CA LYS A 470 -3.85 41.39 8.15
C LYS A 470 -4.49 40.23 8.92
N PRO A 471 -4.64 40.35 10.26
CA PRO A 471 -5.23 39.31 11.10
C PRO A 471 -6.64 38.92 10.67
N GLY A 472 -7.06 37.71 11.00
CA GLY A 472 -8.38 37.15 10.70
C GLY A 472 -8.29 35.67 10.34
N SER A 473 -9.29 35.16 9.64
CA SER A 473 -9.43 33.77 9.31
C SER A 473 -9.17 33.51 7.81
N ALA A 474 -8.65 32.33 7.50
CA ALA A 474 -8.49 31.87 6.12
C ALA A 474 -8.71 30.35 6.01
N LEU A 475 -9.32 29.93 4.90
CA LEU A 475 -9.38 28.54 4.48
C LEU A 475 -8.08 28.19 3.74
N VAL A 476 -7.39 27.17 4.23
CA VAL A 476 -6.17 26.64 3.60
C VAL A 476 -6.51 25.30 2.97
N ARG A 477 -6.29 25.18 1.67
CA ARG A 477 -6.57 23.95 0.88
C ARG A 477 -5.54 22.84 1.12
N VAL A 478 -5.25 22.57 2.41
CA VAL A 478 -4.55 21.38 2.88
C VAL A 478 -5.51 20.54 3.72
N ARG A 479 -5.45 19.23 3.58
CA ARG A 479 -6.37 18.32 4.27
C ARG A 479 -6.25 18.46 5.77
N TRP A 480 -7.39 18.43 6.42
CA TRP A 480 -7.46 18.44 7.86
C TRP A 480 -6.80 17.20 8.48
N THR A 481 -6.03 17.44 9.54
CA THR A 481 -5.61 16.40 10.47
C THR A 481 -5.70 16.90 11.91
N GLN A 482 -6.09 16.00 12.82
CA GLN A 482 -6.10 16.31 14.25
C GLN A 482 -4.69 16.60 14.81
N TYR A 483 -3.65 16.29 14.07
CA TYR A 483 -2.25 16.47 14.47
C TYR A 483 -1.66 17.84 14.10
N TRP A 484 -2.43 18.75 13.46
CA TRP A 484 -1.96 20.10 13.22
C TRP A 484 -1.66 20.84 14.51
N LEU A 485 -0.43 21.36 14.64
CA LEU A 485 -0.06 22.40 15.60
C LEU A 485 0.08 23.72 14.87
N ALA A 486 -0.69 24.71 15.30
CA ALA A 486 -0.59 26.09 14.82
C ALA A 486 0.31 26.91 15.75
N LYS A 487 1.37 27.49 15.19
CA LYS A 487 2.19 28.53 15.84
C LYS A 487 1.85 29.87 15.22
N GLY A 488 1.50 30.87 16.04
CA GLY A 488 1.06 32.18 15.57
C GLY A 488 -0.44 32.32 15.38
N GLY A 489 -1.23 31.30 15.71
CA GLY A 489 -2.69 31.33 15.59
C GLY A 489 -3.34 30.06 16.15
N CYS A 490 -4.54 29.76 15.68
CA CYS A 490 -5.26 28.52 15.97
C CYS A 490 -5.75 27.88 14.69
N VAL A 491 -6.23 26.62 14.79
CA VAL A 491 -6.63 25.80 13.65
C VAL A 491 -7.90 25.04 13.96
N GLU A 492 -8.77 24.90 12.97
CA GLU A 492 -10.01 24.13 13.05
C GLU A 492 -10.30 23.38 11.74
N ARG A 493 -11.21 22.43 11.80
CA ARG A 493 -11.68 21.69 10.64
C ARG A 493 -12.76 22.47 9.90
N ASP A 494 -12.64 22.55 8.58
CA ASP A 494 -13.66 23.11 7.71
C ASP A 494 -13.90 22.15 6.52
N GLY A 495 -14.93 21.33 6.65
CA GLY A 495 -15.15 20.21 5.74
C GLY A 495 -13.96 19.26 5.75
N ASP A 496 -13.35 19.07 4.58
CA ASP A 496 -12.14 18.26 4.38
C ASP A 496 -10.85 19.08 4.56
N TRP A 497 -10.96 20.41 4.63
CA TRP A 497 -9.84 21.33 4.62
C TRP A 497 -9.53 21.89 6.01
N THR A 498 -8.48 22.69 6.06
CA THR A 498 -7.98 23.30 7.31
C THR A 498 -8.28 24.79 7.31
N ARG A 499 -9.04 25.27 8.31
CA ARG A 499 -9.22 26.69 8.58
C ARG A 499 -8.24 27.15 9.64
N VAL A 500 -7.63 28.33 9.41
CA VAL A 500 -6.70 28.95 10.35
C VAL A 500 -7.26 30.32 10.78
N THR A 501 -6.95 30.72 12.01
CA THR A 501 -7.22 32.09 12.49
C THR A 501 -5.97 32.64 13.14
N ALA A 502 -5.51 33.77 12.62
CA ALA A 502 -4.39 34.53 13.15
C ALA A 502 -4.89 35.80 13.86
N ARG A 503 -4.34 36.09 15.05
CA ARG A 503 -4.71 37.28 15.84
C ARG A 503 -3.76 38.46 15.66
N ARG A 504 -2.58 38.21 15.05
CA ARG A 504 -1.53 39.22 14.82
C ARG A 504 -0.92 39.07 13.44
N THR A 505 -0.34 40.12 12.91
CA THR A 505 0.50 40.11 11.73
C THR A 505 1.77 39.27 11.97
N GLY A 506 2.40 38.78 10.91
CA GLY A 506 3.62 37.96 10.98
C GLY A 506 3.46 36.62 10.32
N PHE A 507 3.99 35.57 10.93
CA PHE A 507 3.92 34.21 10.39
C PHE A 507 3.01 33.30 11.21
N LEU A 508 2.20 32.52 10.51
CA LEU A 508 1.45 31.40 11.08
C LEU A 508 2.00 30.11 10.46
N LYS A 509 2.46 29.21 11.32
CA LYS A 509 3.04 27.93 10.89
C LYS A 509 2.19 26.76 11.39
N LEU A 510 1.77 25.90 10.46
CA LEU A 510 1.18 24.59 10.74
C LEU A 510 2.26 23.51 10.64
N VAL A 511 2.32 22.60 11.61
CA VAL A 511 3.28 21.49 11.63
C VAL A 511 2.65 20.22 12.16
N THR A 512 3.09 19.06 11.63
CA THR A 512 2.65 17.73 12.08
C THR A 512 3.81 16.82 12.50
N ARG A 513 4.99 17.40 12.83
CA ARG A 513 6.20 16.63 13.15
C ARG A 513 5.94 15.48 14.12
N PHE A 514 6.52 14.33 13.84
CA PHE A 514 6.48 13.17 14.74
C PHE A 514 7.34 13.42 15.99
N GLY A 515 6.78 13.13 17.17
CA GLY A 515 7.49 13.21 18.44
C GLY A 515 6.62 12.60 19.56
N PRO A 516 7.22 12.03 20.62
CA PRO A 516 6.49 11.37 21.70
C PRO A 516 5.50 12.31 22.41
N GLU A 517 5.84 13.60 22.53
CA GLU A 517 4.97 14.67 23.05
C GLU A 517 3.71 14.90 22.22
N ARG A 518 3.70 14.48 20.96
CA ARG A 518 2.60 14.69 20.00
C ARG A 518 1.40 13.80 20.25
N VAL A 519 1.60 12.65 20.83
CA VAL A 519 0.51 11.72 21.19
C VAL A 519 -0.39 12.37 22.27
N LEU A 520 0.18 13.23 23.10
CA LEU A 520 -0.49 13.87 24.24
C LEU A 520 -0.88 15.34 24.01
N GLN A 521 -0.23 16.06 23.09
CA GLN A 521 -0.49 17.48 22.83
C GLN A 521 -1.41 17.68 21.63
N ARG A 522 -2.64 18.07 21.89
CA ARG A 522 -3.53 18.61 20.86
C ARG A 522 -3.14 20.06 20.54
N GLY A 523 -3.04 20.41 19.26
CA GLY A 523 -2.81 21.78 18.83
C GLY A 523 -3.93 22.72 19.31
N LYS A 524 -3.61 24.01 19.45
CA LYS A 524 -4.57 25.05 19.85
C LYS A 524 -5.70 25.12 18.81
N ARG A 525 -6.92 24.77 19.23
CA ARG A 525 -8.14 24.86 18.42
C ARG A 525 -8.75 26.24 18.56
N CYS A 526 -9.40 26.73 17.46
CA CYS A 526 -10.03 28.05 17.49
C CYS A 526 -11.27 28.10 18.41
N ASN A 527 -11.97 26.96 18.55
CA ASN A 527 -13.22 26.85 19.34
C ASN A 527 -13.04 26.40 20.80
N THR A 528 -11.84 26.47 21.37
CA THR A 528 -11.63 26.28 22.81
C THR A 528 -11.63 27.66 23.50
N GLY A 529 -12.81 28.26 23.54
CA GLY A 529 -13.16 29.35 24.42
C GLY A 529 -13.91 28.84 25.62
#